data_7d7f088ea764704f45b02565790b76c4
#
_entry.id   7d7f088ea764704f45b02565790b76c4
#
_cell.length_a   1.000
_cell.length_b   1.000
_cell.length_c   1.000
_cell.angle_alpha   90.00
_cell.angle_beta   90.00
_cell.angle_gamma   90.00
#
_symmetry.space_group_name_H-M   'P 1'
#
loop_
_entity.id
_entity.type
_entity.pdbx_description
1 polymer ?
#
loop_
_entity_poly.entity_id
_entity_poly.type
_entity_poly.pdbx_seq_one_letter_code
_entity_poly.pdbx_strand_id
1 'polypeptide(L)'
;MAAKVYGYAESEADADALCAYAAVDIILEDMAERGQYQILRRFLREGDTLIVAHWSALGDNALVIGAELDFLQTEHIRLRILDLPITLQDLDEVSAAVVFQTLKEILLVLQQRHDDLQMLHRIRQQEGIQAAKNAGRQFGRPAIGYPKGWKSIFGRYQAKEIRALEASNALNISRATFYRLVKRYRQS
;
A
#
# COMPACT_ATOMS: atom_id res chain seq x y z
N MET A 1 -32.53 -22.67 -10.55
CA MET A 1 -31.36 -23.41 -10.03
C MET A 1 -31.34 -23.27 -8.54
N ALA A 2 -30.72 -24.21 -7.78
CA ALA A 2 -30.58 -24.01 -6.34
C ALA A 2 -29.59 -22.85 -6.10
N ALA A 3 -29.93 -21.96 -5.15
CA ALA A 3 -29.06 -20.89 -4.71
C ALA A 3 -27.77 -21.49 -4.12
N LYS A 4 -26.63 -20.95 -4.51
CA LYS A 4 -25.31 -21.38 -4.03
C LYS A 4 -24.76 -20.43 -3.00
N VAL A 5 -23.87 -20.94 -2.17
CA VAL A 5 -23.19 -20.15 -1.15
C VAL A 5 -21.68 -20.21 -1.41
N TYR A 6 -21.08 -19.07 -1.67
CA TYR A 6 -19.66 -18.92 -1.95
C TYR A 6 -18.98 -18.16 -0.81
N GLY A 7 -17.80 -18.62 -0.42
CA GLY A 7 -16.90 -17.90 0.48
C GLY A 7 -15.74 -17.32 -0.32
N TYR A 8 -15.46 -16.04 -0.15
CA TYR A 8 -14.24 -15.43 -0.71
C TYR A 8 -13.30 -15.03 0.43
N ALA A 9 -12.05 -15.46 0.34
CA ALA A 9 -11.02 -15.26 1.34
C ALA A 9 -9.76 -14.65 0.71
N GLU A 10 -9.19 -13.64 1.35
CA GLU A 10 -7.91 -13.03 0.94
C GLU A 10 -6.71 -13.71 1.62
N SER A 11 -6.96 -14.49 2.67
CA SER A 11 -5.94 -15.22 3.43
C SER A 11 -6.44 -16.58 3.88
N GLU A 12 -5.52 -17.47 4.27
CA GLU A 12 -5.87 -18.77 4.88
C GLU A 12 -6.67 -18.58 6.19
N ALA A 13 -6.34 -17.55 6.98
CA ALA A 13 -7.08 -17.24 8.20
C ALA A 13 -8.54 -16.86 7.93
N ASP A 14 -8.80 -16.10 6.84
CA ASP A 14 -10.16 -15.79 6.42
C ASP A 14 -10.90 -17.04 5.96
N ALA A 15 -10.23 -17.92 5.21
CA ALA A 15 -10.78 -19.19 4.75
C ALA A 15 -11.19 -20.07 5.94
N ASP A 16 -10.36 -20.16 6.96
CA ASP A 16 -10.66 -20.89 8.21
C ASP A 16 -11.88 -20.30 8.92
N ALA A 17 -11.97 -18.97 9.01
CA ALA A 17 -13.11 -18.28 9.61
C ALA A 17 -14.41 -18.55 8.85
N LEU A 18 -14.37 -18.55 7.52
CA LEU A 18 -15.50 -18.86 6.66
C LEU A 18 -15.94 -20.32 6.81
N CYS A 19 -15.00 -21.26 6.84
CA CYS A 19 -15.28 -22.69 7.10
C CYS A 19 -15.93 -22.92 8.48
N ALA A 20 -15.49 -22.19 9.48
CA ALA A 20 -16.06 -22.30 10.82
C ALA A 20 -17.49 -21.74 10.90
N TYR A 21 -17.81 -20.75 10.05
CA TYR A 21 -19.14 -20.13 10.02
C TYR A 21 -20.17 -20.99 9.27
N ALA A 22 -19.82 -21.51 8.09
CA ALA A 22 -20.75 -22.30 7.27
C ALA A 22 -20.00 -23.25 6.31
N ALA A 23 -20.71 -24.29 5.85
CA ALA A 23 -20.22 -25.14 4.77
C ALA A 23 -20.38 -24.38 3.44
N VAL A 24 -19.28 -23.85 2.92
CA VAL A 24 -19.25 -23.01 1.71
C VAL A 24 -18.17 -23.45 0.74
N ASP A 25 -18.38 -23.20 -0.54
CA ASP A 25 -17.34 -23.33 -1.55
C ASP A 25 -16.39 -22.13 -1.42
N ILE A 26 -15.19 -22.34 -0.87
CA ILE A 26 -14.22 -21.27 -0.62
C ILE A 26 -13.40 -21.02 -1.87
N ILE A 27 -13.27 -19.74 -2.21
CA ILE A 27 -12.37 -19.22 -3.22
C ILE A 27 -11.31 -18.37 -2.51
N LEU A 28 -10.08 -18.91 -2.46
CA LEU A 28 -8.94 -18.24 -1.88
C LEU A 28 -8.26 -17.39 -2.96
N GLU A 29 -7.94 -16.13 -2.62
CA GLU A 29 -7.25 -15.24 -3.54
C GLU A 29 -5.75 -15.63 -3.65
N ASP A 30 -5.33 -16.00 -4.83
CA ASP A 30 -3.95 -16.38 -5.16
C ASP A 30 -3.40 -15.61 -6.37
N MET A 31 -4.18 -14.67 -6.90
CA MET A 31 -3.86 -13.89 -8.09
C MET A 31 -3.66 -12.41 -7.76
N ALA A 32 -2.80 -11.75 -8.51
CA ALA A 32 -2.68 -10.31 -8.41
C ALA A 32 -3.98 -9.59 -8.78
N GLU A 33 -4.18 -8.40 -8.24
CA GLU A 33 -5.32 -7.52 -8.58
C GLU A 33 -6.70 -8.16 -8.33
N ARG A 34 -6.80 -9.05 -7.32
CA ARG A 34 -8.05 -9.75 -6.96
C ARG A 34 -8.63 -10.56 -8.12
N GLY A 35 -7.76 -11.26 -8.83
CA GLY A 35 -8.13 -12.01 -10.03
C GLY A 35 -9.15 -13.11 -9.77
N GLN A 36 -9.06 -13.85 -8.67
CA GLN A 36 -10.02 -14.88 -8.28
C GLN A 36 -11.39 -14.27 -7.97
N TYR A 37 -11.42 -13.13 -7.28
CA TYR A 37 -12.67 -12.41 -7.04
C TYR A 37 -13.34 -11.96 -8.33
N GLN A 38 -12.58 -11.46 -9.31
CA GLN A 38 -13.13 -11.06 -10.61
C GLN A 38 -13.73 -12.24 -11.38
N ILE A 39 -13.14 -13.42 -11.23
CA ILE A 39 -13.69 -14.66 -11.79
C ILE A 39 -14.98 -15.03 -11.06
N LEU A 40 -14.96 -15.09 -9.73
CA LEU A 40 -16.14 -15.40 -8.93
C LEU A 40 -17.30 -14.49 -9.28
N ARG A 41 -17.08 -13.18 -9.37
CA ARG A 41 -18.08 -12.16 -9.71
C ARG A 41 -18.85 -12.46 -11.00
N ARG A 42 -18.20 -13.11 -11.99
CA ARG A 42 -18.85 -13.51 -13.23
C ARG A 42 -19.75 -14.74 -13.09
N PHE A 43 -19.53 -15.54 -12.07
CA PHE A 43 -20.29 -16.77 -11.80
C PHE A 43 -21.46 -16.57 -10.86
N LEU A 44 -21.44 -15.52 -10.03
CA LEU A 44 -22.53 -15.17 -9.13
C LEU A 44 -23.84 -14.96 -9.92
N ARG A 45 -24.94 -15.45 -9.36
CA ARG A 45 -26.29 -15.37 -9.95
C ARG A 45 -27.28 -14.86 -8.91
N GLU A 46 -28.40 -14.38 -9.40
CA GLU A 46 -29.55 -14.02 -8.58
C GLU A 46 -29.90 -15.12 -7.56
N GLY A 47 -30.04 -14.75 -6.30
CA GLY A 47 -30.32 -15.63 -5.18
C GLY A 47 -29.10 -16.31 -4.55
N ASP A 48 -27.90 -16.24 -5.17
CA ASP A 48 -26.68 -16.73 -4.54
C ASP A 48 -26.30 -15.91 -3.31
N THR A 49 -25.47 -16.50 -2.44
CA THR A 49 -24.94 -15.83 -1.27
C THR A 49 -23.42 -15.77 -1.35
N LEU A 50 -22.88 -14.58 -1.22
CA LEU A 50 -21.45 -14.33 -1.04
C LEU A 50 -21.16 -14.10 0.44
N ILE A 51 -20.19 -14.82 1.00
CA ILE A 51 -19.73 -14.64 2.38
C ILE A 51 -18.25 -14.21 2.34
N VAL A 52 -17.94 -13.14 3.06
CA VAL A 52 -16.58 -12.63 3.26
C VAL A 52 -16.27 -12.45 4.73
N ALA A 53 -15.01 -12.60 5.14
CA ALA A 53 -14.62 -12.38 6.53
C ALA A 53 -14.71 -10.89 6.89
N HIS A 54 -14.16 -10.05 6.05
CA HIS A 54 -14.03 -8.62 6.26
C HIS A 54 -14.63 -7.83 5.10
N TRP A 55 -15.18 -6.66 5.35
CA TRP A 55 -15.71 -5.77 4.31
C TRP A 55 -14.62 -5.28 3.33
N SER A 56 -13.34 -5.21 3.77
CA SER A 56 -12.17 -4.88 2.93
C SER A 56 -11.93 -5.89 1.80
N ALA A 57 -12.40 -7.12 1.93
CA ALA A 57 -12.33 -8.12 0.87
C ALA A 57 -13.13 -7.74 -0.39
N LEU A 58 -14.04 -6.76 -0.30
CA LEU A 58 -14.81 -6.24 -1.44
C LEU A 58 -14.07 -5.14 -2.22
N GLY A 59 -13.02 -4.53 -1.67
CA GLY A 59 -12.28 -3.48 -2.36
C GLY A 59 -11.28 -2.72 -1.49
N ASP A 60 -10.34 -2.05 -2.15
CA ASP A 60 -9.21 -1.33 -1.51
C ASP A 60 -9.59 0.06 -0.97
N ASN A 61 -10.76 0.58 -1.33
CA ASN A 61 -11.24 1.89 -0.88
C ASN A 61 -12.77 1.95 -0.87
N ALA A 62 -13.30 2.97 -0.21
CA ALA A 62 -14.75 3.13 -0.01
C ALA A 62 -15.55 3.20 -1.33
N LEU A 63 -14.97 3.77 -2.38
CA LEU A 63 -15.65 3.88 -3.69
C LEU A 63 -15.77 2.52 -4.38
N VAL A 64 -14.69 1.72 -4.36
CA VAL A 64 -14.68 0.37 -4.93
C VAL A 64 -15.64 -0.53 -4.16
N ILE A 65 -15.58 -0.50 -2.82
CA ILE A 65 -16.51 -1.28 -1.97
C ILE A 65 -17.95 -0.85 -2.23
N GLY A 66 -18.22 0.47 -2.31
CA GLY A 66 -19.55 0.98 -2.61
C GLY A 66 -20.09 0.49 -3.95
N ALA A 67 -19.27 0.52 -4.99
CA ALA A 67 -19.65 0.01 -6.32
C ALA A 67 -19.93 -1.50 -6.30
N GLU A 68 -19.17 -2.25 -5.49
CA GLU A 68 -19.39 -3.68 -5.35
C GLU A 68 -20.68 -4.01 -4.58
N LEU A 69 -20.99 -3.24 -3.52
CA LEU A 69 -22.27 -3.34 -2.82
C LEU A 69 -23.46 -3.04 -3.76
N ASP A 70 -23.33 -2.02 -4.62
CA ASP A 70 -24.34 -1.69 -5.61
C ASP A 70 -24.52 -2.82 -6.63
N PHE A 71 -23.43 -3.42 -7.11
CA PHE A 71 -23.47 -4.58 -7.98
C PHE A 71 -24.21 -5.76 -7.35
N LEU A 72 -23.83 -6.16 -6.13
CA LEU A 72 -24.44 -7.28 -5.42
C LEU A 72 -25.93 -7.06 -5.18
N GLN A 73 -26.35 -5.82 -4.85
CA GLN A 73 -27.76 -5.48 -4.72
C GLN A 73 -28.52 -5.55 -6.05
N THR A 74 -27.94 -5.00 -7.12
CA THR A 74 -28.58 -4.99 -8.45
C THR A 74 -28.77 -6.39 -9.01
N GLU A 75 -27.81 -7.28 -8.76
CA GLU A 75 -27.86 -8.68 -9.20
C GLU A 75 -28.60 -9.59 -8.20
N HIS A 76 -29.23 -9.02 -7.14
CA HIS A 76 -29.96 -9.75 -6.11
C HIS A 76 -29.12 -10.86 -5.45
N ILE A 77 -27.82 -10.60 -5.21
CA ILE A 77 -26.88 -11.48 -4.53
C ILE A 77 -26.86 -11.11 -3.06
N ARG A 78 -27.07 -12.09 -2.19
CA ARG A 78 -26.99 -11.88 -0.75
C ARG A 78 -25.54 -11.76 -0.30
N LEU A 79 -25.22 -10.74 0.48
CA LEU A 79 -23.90 -10.55 1.06
C LEU A 79 -23.95 -10.75 2.57
N ARG A 80 -23.02 -11.57 3.08
CA ARG A 80 -22.77 -11.76 4.50
C ARG A 80 -21.32 -11.42 4.80
N ILE A 81 -21.10 -10.60 5.82
CA ILE A 81 -19.78 -10.14 6.25
C ILE A 81 -19.62 -10.52 7.71
N LEU A 82 -18.63 -11.37 8.03
CA LEU A 82 -18.47 -11.90 9.39
C LEU A 82 -18.23 -10.79 10.43
N ASP A 83 -17.48 -9.75 10.06
CA ASP A 83 -17.25 -8.57 10.91
C ASP A 83 -18.49 -7.71 11.16
N LEU A 84 -19.55 -7.89 10.39
CA LEU A 84 -20.77 -7.10 10.47
C LEU A 84 -21.98 -7.99 10.79
N PRO A 85 -22.24 -8.28 12.08
CA PRO A 85 -23.27 -9.23 12.49
C PRO A 85 -24.66 -8.93 11.96
N ILE A 86 -24.98 -7.67 11.64
CA ILE A 86 -26.26 -7.30 11.04
C ILE A 86 -26.47 -7.95 9.66
N THR A 87 -25.39 -8.17 8.90
CA THR A 87 -25.45 -8.80 7.56
C THR A 87 -25.63 -10.31 7.62
N LEU A 88 -25.40 -10.92 8.79
CA LEU A 88 -25.58 -12.38 9.00
C LEU A 88 -27.03 -12.76 9.20
N GLN A 89 -27.90 -11.79 9.48
CA GLN A 89 -29.32 -11.99 9.65
C GLN A 89 -30.01 -12.11 8.28
N ASP A 90 -31.12 -12.82 8.23
CA ASP A 90 -31.95 -12.89 7.04
C ASP A 90 -32.79 -11.61 6.95
N LEU A 91 -32.19 -10.61 6.30
CA LEU A 91 -32.84 -9.32 6.05
C LEU A 91 -33.73 -9.42 4.81
N ASP A 92 -34.89 -8.75 4.86
CA ASP A 92 -35.67 -8.50 3.66
C ASP A 92 -34.93 -7.50 2.74
N GLU A 93 -35.37 -7.39 1.50
CA GLU A 93 -34.71 -6.58 0.49
C GLU A 93 -34.61 -5.10 0.89
N VAL A 94 -35.65 -4.56 1.51
CA VAL A 94 -35.70 -3.15 1.95
C VAL A 94 -34.71 -2.91 3.10
N SER A 95 -34.72 -3.80 4.10
CA SER A 95 -33.81 -3.72 5.24
C SER A 95 -32.35 -3.90 4.80
N ALA A 96 -32.07 -4.82 3.89
CA ALA A 96 -30.73 -5.02 3.32
C ALA A 96 -30.27 -3.75 2.56
N ALA A 97 -31.14 -3.13 1.75
CA ALA A 97 -30.82 -1.90 1.04
C ALA A 97 -30.46 -0.75 2.00
N VAL A 98 -31.22 -0.58 3.10
CA VAL A 98 -30.93 0.43 4.13
C VAL A 98 -29.59 0.18 4.80
N VAL A 99 -29.31 -1.07 5.20
CA VAL A 99 -28.04 -1.45 5.83
C VAL A 99 -26.86 -1.16 4.91
N PHE A 100 -26.91 -1.57 3.64
CA PHE A 100 -25.84 -1.35 2.69
C PHE A 100 -25.68 0.12 2.31
N GLN A 101 -26.75 0.87 2.18
CA GLN A 101 -26.67 2.32 1.95
C GLN A 101 -25.99 3.03 3.14
N THR A 102 -26.38 2.69 4.35
CA THR A 102 -25.75 3.23 5.57
C THR A 102 -24.27 2.86 5.64
N LEU A 103 -23.91 1.61 5.30
CA LEU A 103 -22.52 1.16 5.25
C LEU A 103 -21.71 1.97 4.25
N LYS A 104 -22.23 2.21 3.04
CA LYS A 104 -21.55 3.04 2.03
C LYS A 104 -21.26 4.46 2.56
N GLU A 105 -22.23 5.09 3.19
CA GLU A 105 -22.06 6.42 3.75
C GLU A 105 -21.00 6.46 4.86
N ILE A 106 -21.01 5.47 5.76
CA ILE A 106 -19.99 5.33 6.82
C ILE A 106 -18.61 5.15 6.21
N LEU A 107 -18.46 4.28 5.20
CA LEU A 107 -17.19 4.04 4.53
C LEU A 107 -16.63 5.31 3.88
N LEU A 108 -17.47 6.11 3.23
CA LEU A 108 -17.06 7.39 2.65
C LEU A 108 -16.57 8.38 3.71
N VAL A 109 -17.28 8.47 4.84
CA VAL A 109 -16.86 9.33 5.96
C VAL A 109 -15.54 8.88 6.56
N LEU A 110 -15.34 7.56 6.73
CA LEU A 110 -14.09 7.01 7.25
C LEU A 110 -12.92 7.24 6.29
N GLN A 111 -13.14 7.07 4.99
CA GLN A 111 -12.15 7.35 3.96
C GLN A 111 -11.73 8.83 3.99
N GLN A 112 -12.69 9.74 4.02
CA GLN A 112 -12.40 11.17 4.09
C GLN A 112 -11.60 11.54 5.33
N ARG A 113 -11.96 11.01 6.50
CA ARG A 113 -11.17 11.22 7.73
C ARG A 113 -9.75 10.69 7.63
N HIS A 114 -9.57 9.53 7.00
CA HIS A 114 -8.24 8.96 6.77
C HIS A 114 -7.39 9.88 5.90
N ASP A 115 -7.97 10.39 4.80
CA ASP A 115 -7.30 11.30 3.87
C ASP A 115 -6.93 12.64 4.54
N ASP A 116 -7.84 13.19 5.35
CA ASP A 116 -7.59 14.39 6.14
C ASP A 116 -6.43 14.21 7.12
N LEU A 117 -6.38 13.08 7.83
CA LEU A 117 -5.28 12.77 8.74
C LEU A 117 -3.94 12.62 8.00
N GLN A 118 -3.93 11.95 6.85
CA GLN A 118 -2.72 11.86 6.02
C GLN A 118 -2.26 13.23 5.53
N MET A 119 -3.18 14.09 5.12
CA MET A 119 -2.88 15.46 4.71
C MET A 119 -2.22 16.24 5.85
N LEU A 120 -2.79 16.18 7.07
CA LEU A 120 -2.23 16.83 8.25
C LEU A 120 -0.83 16.30 8.59
N HIS A 121 -0.59 14.98 8.46
CA HIS A 121 0.74 14.41 8.64
C HIS A 121 1.74 14.95 7.62
N ARG A 122 1.37 15.05 6.35
CA ARG A 122 2.22 15.63 5.29
C ARG A 122 2.56 17.08 5.57
N ILE A 123 1.58 17.89 5.98
CA ILE A 123 1.79 19.31 6.32
C ILE A 123 2.79 19.42 7.49
N ARG A 124 2.57 18.71 8.60
CA ARG A 124 3.49 18.70 9.75
C ARG A 124 4.90 18.26 9.38
N GLN A 125 5.02 17.24 8.52
CA GLN A 125 6.32 16.79 8.02
C GLN A 125 7.02 17.87 7.19
N GLN A 126 6.30 18.57 6.30
CA GLN A 126 6.86 19.66 5.50
C GLN A 126 7.28 20.83 6.38
N GLU A 127 6.47 21.23 7.36
CA GLU A 127 6.81 22.26 8.34
C GLU A 127 8.05 21.88 9.14
N GLY A 128 8.15 20.64 9.62
CA GLY A 128 9.32 20.12 10.33
C GLY A 128 10.59 20.14 9.46
N ILE A 129 10.50 19.74 8.20
CA ILE A 129 11.61 19.80 7.22
C ILE A 129 12.01 21.24 6.98
N GLN A 130 11.05 22.16 6.82
CA GLN A 130 11.34 23.57 6.58
C GLN A 130 11.96 24.24 7.79
N ALA A 131 11.45 23.97 8.99
CA ALA A 131 12.04 24.45 10.24
C ALA A 131 13.47 23.95 10.43
N ALA A 132 13.74 22.68 10.14
CA ALA A 132 15.08 22.12 10.23
C ALA A 132 16.04 22.70 9.17
N LYS A 133 15.57 22.99 7.94
CA LYS A 133 16.35 23.70 6.93
C LYS A 133 16.69 25.13 7.37
N ASN A 134 15.71 25.84 7.93
CA ASN A 134 15.92 27.20 8.45
C ASN A 134 16.89 27.21 9.64
N ALA A 135 16.91 26.14 10.44
CA ALA A 135 17.90 25.93 11.52
C ALA A 135 19.27 25.46 11.03
N GLY A 136 19.51 25.44 9.69
CA GLY A 136 20.79 25.04 9.10
C GLY A 136 21.11 23.55 9.14
N ARG A 137 20.12 22.68 9.48
CA ARG A 137 20.33 21.23 9.45
C ARG A 137 20.43 20.74 8.02
N GLN A 138 21.53 20.05 7.71
CA GLN A 138 21.70 19.40 6.43
C GLN A 138 20.97 18.06 6.42
N PHE A 139 20.14 17.86 5.39
CA PHE A 139 19.45 16.60 5.14
C PHE A 139 20.25 15.73 4.17
N GLY A 140 20.14 14.42 4.34
CA GLY A 140 20.76 13.43 3.49
C GLY A 140 22.03 12.82 4.11
N ARG A 141 22.70 11.98 3.32
CA ARG A 141 23.93 11.32 3.77
C ARG A 141 25.03 12.38 3.95
N PRO A 142 25.74 12.37 5.08
CA PRO A 142 26.87 13.29 5.28
C PRO A 142 27.85 13.27 4.10
N ALA A 143 28.32 14.43 3.70
CA ALA A 143 29.29 14.51 2.62
C ALA A 143 30.58 13.80 3.06
N ILE A 144 31.10 12.92 2.19
CA ILE A 144 32.36 12.24 2.41
C ILE A 144 33.45 13.30 2.55
N GLY A 145 34.15 13.29 3.68
CA GLY A 145 35.34 14.12 3.91
C GLY A 145 36.52 13.70 3.02
N TYR A 146 37.58 14.47 3.01
CA TYR A 146 38.80 14.08 2.33
C TYR A 146 39.50 12.95 3.11
N PRO A 147 39.85 11.82 2.45
CA PRO A 147 40.56 10.72 3.11
C PRO A 147 41.94 11.15 3.61
N LYS A 148 42.49 10.39 4.56
CA LYS A 148 43.88 10.58 5.00
C LYS A 148 44.81 10.43 3.78
N GLY A 149 45.79 11.36 3.65
CA GLY A 149 46.71 11.35 2.51
C GLY A 149 46.19 12.06 1.25
N TRP A 150 44.96 12.61 1.28
CA TRP A 150 44.35 13.28 0.11
C TRP A 150 45.26 14.27 -0.58
N LYS A 151 45.87 15.21 0.17
CA LYS A 151 46.73 16.27 -0.39
C LYS A 151 47.92 15.72 -1.17
N SER A 152 48.61 14.72 -0.64
CA SER A 152 49.76 14.04 -1.28
C SER A 152 49.33 13.32 -2.55
N ILE A 153 48.30 12.50 -2.49
CA ILE A 153 47.80 11.73 -3.64
C ILE A 153 47.22 12.67 -4.72
N PHE A 154 46.49 13.70 -4.32
CA PHE A 154 45.98 14.69 -5.25
C PHE A 154 47.10 15.47 -5.97
N GLY A 155 48.20 15.85 -5.26
CA GLY A 155 49.36 16.47 -5.85
C GLY A 155 50.00 15.61 -6.95
N ARG A 156 50.23 14.34 -6.64
CA ARG A 156 50.77 13.35 -7.60
C ARG A 156 49.83 13.14 -8.82
N TYR A 157 48.53 13.09 -8.58
CA TYR A 157 47.55 13.04 -9.66
C TYR A 157 47.56 14.31 -10.53
N GLN A 158 47.68 15.48 -9.92
CA GLN A 158 47.76 16.76 -10.63
C GLN A 158 49.05 16.89 -11.43
N ALA A 159 50.18 16.38 -10.91
CA ALA A 159 51.47 16.30 -11.61
C ALA A 159 51.50 15.24 -12.72
N LYS A 160 50.38 14.49 -12.91
CA LYS A 160 50.25 13.36 -13.86
C LYS A 160 51.20 12.16 -13.58
N GLU A 161 51.71 12.05 -12.36
CA GLU A 161 52.56 10.94 -11.92
C GLU A 161 51.76 9.65 -11.73
N ILE A 162 50.47 9.79 -11.36
CA ILE A 162 49.56 8.67 -11.15
C ILE A 162 48.22 8.89 -11.86
N ARG A 163 47.57 7.81 -12.29
CA ARG A 163 46.25 7.86 -12.91
C ARG A 163 45.13 7.88 -11.83
N ALA A 164 43.92 8.31 -12.20
CA ALA A 164 42.79 8.39 -11.30
C ALA A 164 42.40 7.05 -10.64
N LEU A 165 42.66 5.94 -11.34
CA LEU A 165 42.43 4.60 -10.81
C LEU A 165 43.43 4.28 -9.66
N GLU A 166 44.70 4.58 -9.86
CA GLU A 166 45.76 4.37 -8.85
C GLU A 166 45.53 5.29 -7.64
N ALA A 167 45.15 6.56 -7.88
CA ALA A 167 44.80 7.50 -6.82
C ALA A 167 43.59 7.06 -6.01
N SER A 168 42.54 6.57 -6.67
CA SER A 168 41.34 6.07 -5.96
C SER A 168 41.64 4.82 -5.12
N ASN A 169 42.45 3.90 -5.64
CA ASN A 169 42.88 2.71 -4.92
C ASN A 169 43.76 3.05 -3.72
N ALA A 170 44.72 3.96 -3.88
CA ALA A 170 45.62 4.43 -2.79
C ALA A 170 44.82 5.11 -1.65
N LEU A 171 43.69 5.73 -1.96
CA LEU A 171 42.81 6.38 -0.98
C LEU A 171 41.68 5.45 -0.48
N ASN A 172 41.62 4.22 -0.96
CA ASN A 172 40.56 3.23 -0.66
C ASN A 172 39.13 3.79 -0.86
N ILE A 173 38.94 4.47 -1.98
CA ILE A 173 37.63 5.06 -2.37
C ILE A 173 37.29 4.67 -3.82
N SER A 174 36.00 4.72 -4.15
CA SER A 174 35.59 4.47 -5.54
C SER A 174 36.09 5.59 -6.47
N ARG A 175 36.33 5.27 -7.74
CA ARG A 175 36.75 6.20 -8.78
C ARG A 175 35.74 7.37 -8.93
N ALA A 176 34.44 7.10 -8.82
CA ALA A 176 33.40 8.11 -8.86
C ALA A 176 33.50 9.10 -7.67
N THR A 177 33.78 8.55 -6.46
CA THR A 177 34.01 9.36 -5.27
C THR A 177 35.27 10.21 -5.42
N PHE A 178 36.36 9.65 -5.97
CA PHE A 178 37.60 10.40 -6.24
C PHE A 178 37.36 11.61 -7.13
N TYR A 179 36.70 11.45 -8.29
CA TYR A 179 36.38 12.57 -9.17
C TYR A 179 35.48 13.65 -8.52
N ARG A 180 34.52 13.23 -7.70
CA ARG A 180 33.67 14.15 -6.96
C ARG A 180 34.46 14.97 -5.94
N LEU A 181 35.42 14.35 -5.23
CA LEU A 181 36.31 15.03 -4.30
C LEU A 181 37.29 15.95 -5.05
N VAL A 182 37.86 15.56 -6.19
CA VAL A 182 38.67 16.40 -7.05
C VAL A 182 37.93 17.65 -7.50
N LYS A 183 36.68 17.51 -7.97
CA LYS A 183 35.84 18.64 -8.37
C LYS A 183 35.64 19.63 -7.21
N ARG A 184 35.30 19.10 -6.03
CA ARG A 184 35.08 19.92 -4.82
C ARG A 184 36.36 20.63 -4.35
N TYR A 185 37.51 19.93 -4.39
CA TYR A 185 38.80 20.48 -3.96
C TYR A 185 39.33 21.61 -4.89
N ARG A 186 38.96 21.55 -6.16
CA ARG A 186 39.31 22.62 -7.15
C ARG A 186 38.43 23.87 -7.00
N GLN A 187 37.30 23.76 -6.34
CA GLN A 187 36.34 24.84 -6.11
C GLN A 187 36.49 25.51 -4.73
N SER A 188 37.31 24.91 -3.84
CA SER A 188 37.67 25.46 -2.51
C SER A 188 38.93 26.30 -2.57
#